data_b59a73c454adee35a716376f89676568
#
_entry.id   b59a73c454adee35a716376f89676568
#
_cell.length_a   1.000
_cell.length_b   1.000
_cell.length_c   1.000
_cell.angle_alpha   90.00
_cell.angle_beta   90.00
_cell.angle_gamma   90.00
#
_symmetry.space_group_name_H-M   'P 1'
#
loop_
_entity.id
_entity.type
_entity.pdbx_description
1 polymer ?
#
loop_
_entity_poly.entity_id
_entity_poly.type
_entity_poly.pdbx_seq_one_letter_code
_entity_poly.pdbx_strand_id
1 'polypeptide(L)' 'MMENTQPQSVLDRLGGKVSQLMQQLQNLREENEMLKNDLMTQKAQNEAYRSQIERLEDENAAKEREIEEIVNKIESILG' A
#
# COMPACT_ATOMS: atom_id res chain seq x y z
N MET A 1 -20.44 -51.38 -16.97
CA MET A 1 -20.46 -51.49 -15.81
C MET A 1 -20.58 -50.34 -15.01
N MET A 2 -21.03 -50.47 -13.98
CA MET A 2 -21.38 -49.38 -13.22
C MET A 2 -20.41 -49.02 -12.23
N GLU A 3 -19.29 -49.54 -12.39
CA GLU A 3 -18.33 -49.34 -11.41
C GLU A 3 -17.91 -47.96 -11.27
N ASN A 4 -18.11 -47.16 -12.27
CA ASN A 4 -17.71 -45.78 -12.21
C ASN A 4 -18.51 -44.97 -11.21
N THR A 5 -19.60 -45.51 -10.73
CA THR A 5 -20.44 -44.78 -9.82
C THR A 5 -20.32 -45.31 -8.40
N GLN A 6 -19.27 -46.02 -8.09
CA GLN A 6 -19.07 -46.53 -6.75
C GLN A 6 -18.85 -45.38 -5.78
N PRO A 7 -19.34 -45.49 -4.55
CA PRO A 7 -19.18 -44.44 -3.54
C PRO A 7 -17.73 -44.07 -3.28
N GLN A 8 -16.85 -45.03 -3.35
CA GLN A 8 -15.44 -44.78 -3.10
C GLN A 8 -14.84 -43.87 -4.15
N SER A 9 -15.25 -44.02 -5.41
CA SER A 9 -14.80 -43.17 -6.51
C SER A 9 -15.30 -41.72 -6.34
N VAL A 10 -16.53 -41.59 -5.88
CA VAL A 10 -17.12 -40.29 -5.62
C VAL A 10 -16.42 -39.61 -4.44
N LEU A 11 -16.16 -40.38 -3.40
CA LEU A 11 -15.46 -39.88 -2.22
C LEU A 11 -14.03 -39.43 -2.56
N ASP A 12 -13.36 -40.17 -3.43
CA ASP A 12 -12.01 -39.78 -3.87
C ASP A 12 -12.03 -38.46 -4.62
N ARG A 13 -13.02 -38.27 -5.47
CA ARG A 13 -13.15 -37.00 -6.19
C ARG A 13 -13.49 -35.85 -5.26
N LEU A 14 -14.37 -36.11 -4.31
CA LEU A 14 -14.73 -35.11 -3.32
C LEU A 14 -13.50 -34.75 -2.47
N GLY A 15 -12.75 -35.75 -2.05
CA GLY A 15 -11.53 -35.55 -1.30
C GLY A 15 -10.52 -34.69 -2.08
N GLY A 16 -10.39 -34.96 -3.38
CA GLY A 16 -9.53 -34.18 -4.24
C GLY A 16 -9.96 -32.72 -4.34
N LYS A 17 -11.26 -32.49 -4.45
CA LYS A 17 -11.79 -31.14 -4.51
C LYS A 17 -11.63 -30.37 -3.18
N VAL A 18 -11.85 -31.08 -2.08
CA VAL A 18 -11.61 -30.51 -0.76
C VAL A 18 -10.15 -30.09 -0.60
N SER A 19 -9.24 -30.96 -1.04
CA SER A 19 -7.82 -30.64 -0.99
C SER A 19 -7.48 -29.42 -1.81
N GLN A 20 -8.06 -29.28 -2.99
CA GLN A 20 -7.87 -28.10 -3.84
C GLN A 20 -8.38 -26.84 -3.15
N LEU A 21 -9.56 -26.94 -2.55
CA LEU A 21 -10.12 -25.81 -1.82
C LEU A 21 -9.27 -25.39 -0.64
N MET A 22 -8.73 -26.35 0.08
CA MET A 22 -7.83 -26.07 1.20
C MET A 22 -6.56 -25.40 0.73
N GLN A 23 -6.03 -25.86 -0.43
CA GLN A 23 -4.85 -25.24 -1.01
C GLN A 23 -5.13 -23.80 -1.45
N GLN A 24 -6.26 -23.57 -2.08
CA GLN A 24 -6.68 -22.23 -2.48
C GLN A 24 -6.86 -21.32 -1.27
N LEU A 25 -7.47 -21.84 -0.21
CA LEU A 25 -7.65 -21.09 1.01
C LEU A 25 -6.31 -20.68 1.61
N GLN A 26 -5.36 -21.61 1.64
CA GLN A 26 -4.03 -21.32 2.14
C GLN A 26 -3.34 -20.23 1.31
N ASN A 27 -3.43 -20.35 -0.01
CA ASN A 27 -2.86 -19.34 -0.91
C ASN A 27 -3.49 -17.97 -0.68
N LEU A 28 -4.80 -17.92 -0.51
CA LEU A 28 -5.50 -16.66 -0.26
C LEU A 28 -5.10 -16.04 1.08
N ARG A 29 -4.89 -16.86 2.08
CA ARG A 29 -4.43 -16.39 3.39
C ARG A 29 -3.03 -15.79 3.29
N GLU A 30 -2.15 -16.44 2.55
CA GLU A 30 -0.80 -15.94 2.34
C GLU A 30 -0.81 -14.62 1.57
N GLU A 31 -1.61 -14.55 0.51
CA GLU A 31 -1.78 -13.31 -0.25
C GLU A 31 -2.33 -12.19 0.63
N ASN A 32 -3.30 -12.52 1.47
CA ASN A 32 -3.88 -11.54 2.38
C ASN A 32 -2.83 -10.98 3.34
N GLU A 33 -1.98 -11.85 3.89
CA GLU A 33 -0.92 -11.40 4.77
C GLU A 33 0.08 -10.51 4.05
N MET A 34 0.47 -10.90 2.86
CA MET A 34 1.37 -10.11 2.04
C MET A 34 0.78 -8.74 1.73
N LEU A 35 -0.50 -8.71 1.36
CA LEU A 35 -1.17 -7.44 1.06
C LEU A 35 -1.27 -6.55 2.29
N LYS A 36 -1.53 -7.12 3.45
CA LYS A 36 -1.56 -6.36 4.70
C LYS A 36 -0.21 -5.75 5.02
N ASN A 37 0.85 -6.53 4.84
CA ASN A 37 2.20 -6.05 5.08
C ASN A 37 2.59 -4.96 4.09
N ASP A 38 2.24 -5.13 2.81
CA ASP A 38 2.48 -4.13 1.78
C ASP A 38 1.72 -2.84 2.11
N LEU A 39 0.49 -2.97 2.56
CA LEU A 39 -0.33 -1.81 2.93
C LEU A 39 0.31 -1.04 4.08
N MET A 40 0.80 -1.74 5.10
CA MET A 40 1.48 -1.11 6.22
C MET A 40 2.74 -0.37 5.77
N THR A 41 3.51 -1.00 4.88
CA THR A 41 4.71 -0.37 4.33
C THR A 41 4.36 0.89 3.54
N GLN A 42 3.34 0.81 2.69
CA GLN A 42 2.90 1.95 1.90
C GLN A 42 2.39 3.08 2.77
N LYS A 43 1.65 2.77 3.81
CA LYS A 43 1.16 3.79 4.75
C LYS A 43 2.31 4.50 5.45
N ALA A 44 3.33 3.75 5.88
CA ALA A 44 4.49 4.33 6.52
C ALA A 44 5.25 5.24 5.56
N GLN A 45 5.42 4.82 4.31
CA GLN A 45 6.05 5.63 3.28
C GLN A 45 5.25 6.90 2.99
N ASN A 46 3.94 6.78 2.92
CA ASN A 46 3.08 7.93 2.68
C ASN A 46 3.18 8.96 3.81
N GLU A 47 3.25 8.51 5.05
CA GLU A 47 3.43 9.39 6.18
C GLU A 47 4.77 10.11 6.12
N ALA A 48 5.83 9.38 5.74
CA ALA A 48 7.15 9.98 5.59
C ALA A 48 7.16 11.04 4.48
N TYR A 49 6.53 10.74 3.35
CA TYR A 49 6.42 11.71 2.24
C TYR A 49 5.60 12.92 2.64
N ARG A 50 4.52 12.71 3.38
CA ARG A 50 3.70 13.82 3.84
C ARG A 50 4.50 14.75 4.75
N SER A 51 5.28 14.20 5.65
CA SER A 51 6.16 14.98 6.53
C SER A 51 7.19 15.76 5.72
N GLN A 52 7.76 15.15 4.68
CA GLN A 52 8.69 15.83 3.80
C GLN A 52 8.03 17.00 3.06
N ILE A 53 6.83 16.78 2.56
CA ILE A 53 6.07 17.82 1.87
C ILE A 53 5.79 19.00 2.80
N GLU A 54 5.36 18.74 4.01
CA GLU A 54 5.11 19.78 4.99
C GLU A 54 6.37 20.59 5.28
N ARG A 55 7.50 19.92 5.43
CA ARG A 55 8.77 20.59 5.66
C ARG A 55 9.17 21.46 4.50
N LEU A 56 9.01 20.94 3.27
CA LEU A 56 9.35 21.68 2.07
C LEU A 56 8.42 22.88 1.88
N GLU A 57 7.15 22.74 2.20
CA GLU A 57 6.21 23.86 2.15
C GLU A 57 6.61 24.95 3.14
N ASP A 58 6.99 24.56 4.34
CA ASP A 58 7.44 25.52 5.36
C ASP A 58 8.73 26.21 4.93
N GLU A 59 9.68 25.47 4.37
CA GLU A 59 10.92 26.04 3.87
C GLU A 59 10.65 27.02 2.71
N ASN A 60 9.75 26.66 1.83
CA ASN A 60 9.37 27.54 0.71
C ASN A 60 8.71 28.81 1.20
N ALA A 61 7.82 28.69 2.18
CA ALA A 61 7.18 29.86 2.76
C ALA A 61 8.18 30.79 3.43
N ALA A 62 9.17 30.21 4.13
CA ALA A 62 10.22 30.99 4.76
C ALA A 62 11.08 31.72 3.70
N LYS A 63 11.42 31.02 2.62
CA LYS A 63 12.19 31.65 1.53
C LYS A 63 11.43 32.78 0.84
N GLU A 64 10.13 32.61 0.65
CA GLU A 64 9.31 33.66 0.07
C GLU A 64 9.30 34.90 0.94
N ARG A 65 9.21 34.73 2.26
CA ARG A 65 9.27 35.84 3.19
C ARG A 65 10.62 36.57 3.15
N GLU A 66 11.70 35.78 3.07
CA GLU A 66 13.03 36.36 2.95
C GLU A 66 13.18 37.19 1.67
N ILE A 67 12.67 36.69 0.56
CA ILE A 67 12.70 37.40 -0.72
C ILE A 67 11.89 38.70 -0.62
N GLU A 68 10.71 38.65 0.00
CA GLU A 68 9.89 39.83 0.19
C GLU A 68 10.60 40.89 1.02
N GLU A 69 11.27 40.45 2.09
CA GLU A 69 12.04 41.35 2.95
C GLU A 69 13.17 42.04 2.15
N ILE A 70 13.86 41.25 1.33
CA ILE A 70 14.94 41.78 0.49
C ILE A 70 14.39 42.80 -0.53
N VAL A 71 13.28 42.44 -1.16
CA VAL A 71 12.65 43.33 -2.13
C VAL A 71 12.20 44.62 -1.47
N ASN A 72 11.59 44.52 -0.29
CA ASN A 72 11.14 45.68 0.48
C ASN A 72 12.32 46.60 0.87
N LYS A 73 13.44 45.99 1.25
CA LYS A 73 14.65 46.75 1.60
C LYS A 73 15.18 47.49 0.38
N ILE A 74 15.22 46.84 -0.76
CA ILE A 74 15.70 47.45 -2.00
C ILE A 74 14.79 48.62 -2.37
N GLU A 75 13.49 48.42 -2.35
CA GLU A 75 12.52 49.46 -2.64
C GLU A 75 12.65 50.65 -1.69
N SER A 76 12.89 50.36 -0.41
CA SER A 76 13.09 51.37 0.60
C SER A 76 14.34 52.22 0.33
N ILE A 77 15.40 51.59 -0.17
CA ILE A 77 16.64 52.28 -0.49
C ILE A 77 16.48 53.15 -1.77
N LEU A 78 15.78 52.63 -2.75
CA LEU A 78 15.59 53.32 -4.02
C LEU A 78 14.50 54.36 -3.96
N GLY A 79 13.53 54.12 -3.13
CA GLY A 79 12.41 55.01 -3.01
C GLY A 79 12.62 56.17 -2.16
#